data_370a1775fc79cfe9340bc2f7001e4094
#
_entry.id   370a1775fc79cfe9340bc2f7001e4094
#
_cell.length_a   1.000
_cell.length_b   1.000
_cell.length_c   1.000
_cell.angle_alpha   90.00
_cell.angle_beta   90.00
_cell.angle_gamma   90.00
#
_symmetry.space_group_name_H-M   'P 1'
#
loop_
_entity.id
_entity.type
_entity.pdbx_description
1 polymer ?
#
loop_
_entity_poly.entity_id
_entity_poly.type
_entity_poly.pdbx_seq_one_letter_code
_entity_poly.pdbx_strand_id
1 'polypeptide(L)'
;ERAQLKSSLIQMLLLFKRLYSIYFSRLRLHAFPESYTKEVNDIIDFLALFNSKNYEELIREYKFKDTDVISLCSILAEAKLDKSIIKFWDNLSRFEAFLSISKAITKYNLSFPEFIEKGIELKAFYHPLLEQPIKNDFKESSNVIVLNGANMSGKSTFLKSVGLCIYLGHLGIGIPAEYGTFPFFNMFSIGINHNDDLLNGYSHFMTEIKHLKSVVKQASGGTHCFAIFDELFSGTNVEDAKALCTTTITGLSQFKNSLFFISTHIQELKAINSNTIANYHIDCTLIENTPTFTYKIKEGWSDIKIGQVLFEKEGLNTLLKL
;
A
#
# COMPACT_ATOMS: atom_id res chain seq x y z
N GLU A 1 -40.10 24.81 -10.77
CA GLU A 1 -39.27 24.93 -9.55
C GLU A 1 -39.90 24.20 -8.35
N ARG A 2 -41.18 24.49 -7.95
CA ARG A 2 -41.83 23.87 -6.79
C ARG A 2 -41.93 22.33 -6.89
N ALA A 3 -42.36 21.81 -8.03
CA ALA A 3 -42.47 20.36 -8.27
C ALA A 3 -41.08 19.68 -8.22
N GLN A 4 -40.03 20.36 -8.74
CA GLN A 4 -38.67 19.89 -8.71
C GLN A 4 -38.11 19.84 -7.25
N LEU A 5 -38.34 20.90 -6.48
CA LEU A 5 -37.97 20.94 -5.06
C LEU A 5 -38.61 19.82 -4.26
N LYS A 6 -39.94 19.62 -4.44
CA LYS A 6 -40.67 18.54 -3.81
C LYS A 6 -40.09 17.16 -4.16
N SER A 7 -39.78 16.91 -5.44
CA SER A 7 -39.17 15.67 -5.90
C SER A 7 -37.79 15.45 -5.27
N SER A 8 -36.95 16.47 -5.20
CA SER A 8 -35.63 16.38 -4.59
C SER A 8 -35.68 16.08 -3.10
N LEU A 9 -36.62 16.69 -2.36
CA LEU A 9 -36.82 16.38 -0.93
C LEU A 9 -37.31 14.96 -0.71
N ILE A 10 -38.19 14.45 -1.55
CA ILE A 10 -38.65 13.05 -1.50
C ILE A 10 -37.46 12.10 -1.71
N GLN A 11 -36.61 12.36 -2.73
CA GLN A 11 -35.43 11.54 -2.98
C GLN A 11 -34.45 11.57 -1.82
N MET A 12 -34.21 12.75 -1.21
CA MET A 12 -33.38 12.90 -0.01
C MET A 12 -33.91 12.08 1.16
N LEU A 13 -35.21 12.18 1.46
CA LEU A 13 -35.84 11.40 2.55
C LEU A 13 -35.71 9.90 2.35
N LEU A 14 -35.92 9.42 1.13
CA LEU A 14 -35.78 8.01 0.78
C LEU A 14 -34.31 7.56 0.90
N LEU A 15 -33.34 8.41 0.51
CA LEU A 15 -31.93 8.15 0.70
C LEU A 15 -31.59 8.05 2.19
N PHE A 16 -32.01 9.01 3.01
CA PHE A 16 -31.72 9.01 4.46
C PHE A 16 -32.34 7.79 5.17
N LYS A 17 -33.57 7.44 4.82
CA LYS A 17 -34.18 6.21 5.31
C LYS A 17 -33.37 4.98 4.91
N ARG A 18 -32.94 4.89 3.66
CA ARG A 18 -32.18 3.76 3.15
C ARG A 18 -30.81 3.66 3.85
N LEU A 19 -30.12 4.78 4.03
CA LEU A 19 -28.87 4.83 4.80
C LEU A 19 -29.06 4.29 6.22
N TYR A 20 -30.06 4.81 6.94
CA TYR A 20 -30.36 4.35 8.28
C TYR A 20 -30.69 2.85 8.33
N SER A 21 -31.57 2.37 7.46
CA SER A 21 -32.01 0.97 7.48
C SER A 21 -30.92 -0.03 7.11
N ILE A 22 -30.02 0.33 6.19
CA ILE A 22 -28.93 -0.56 5.73
C ILE A 22 -27.77 -0.58 6.72
N TYR A 23 -27.33 0.61 7.20
CA TYR A 23 -26.09 0.71 7.94
C TYR A 23 -26.30 0.86 9.45
N PHE A 24 -27.26 1.66 9.91
CA PHE A 24 -27.30 2.10 11.30
C PHE A 24 -28.32 1.36 12.18
N SER A 25 -29.43 0.84 11.61
CA SER A 25 -30.52 0.20 12.38
C SER A 25 -30.10 -1.03 13.18
N ARG A 26 -28.99 -1.69 12.82
CA ARG A 26 -28.52 -2.94 13.43
C ARG A 26 -27.11 -2.83 14.02
N LEU A 27 -26.53 -1.62 14.09
CA LEU A 27 -25.21 -1.43 14.64
C LEU A 27 -25.20 -1.67 16.15
N ARG A 28 -24.21 -2.44 16.61
CA ARG A 28 -23.92 -2.63 18.03
C ARG A 28 -22.93 -1.58 18.49
N LEU A 29 -23.39 -0.40 18.85
CA LEU A 29 -22.54 0.76 19.17
C LEU A 29 -21.54 0.49 20.29
N HIS A 30 -21.89 -0.38 21.26
CA HIS A 30 -20.99 -0.75 22.35
C HIS A 30 -19.74 -1.53 21.89
N ALA A 31 -19.71 -2.00 20.64
CA ALA A 31 -18.54 -2.68 20.07
C ALA A 31 -17.48 -1.70 19.51
N PHE A 32 -17.82 -0.40 19.43
CA PHE A 32 -16.92 0.64 18.92
C PHE A 32 -16.19 1.36 20.05
N PRO A 33 -14.98 1.93 19.79
CA PRO A 33 -14.35 2.87 20.71
C PRO A 33 -15.27 4.06 21.01
N GLU A 34 -15.22 4.59 22.22
CA GLU A 34 -16.12 5.67 22.69
C GLU A 34 -16.07 6.92 21.78
N SER A 35 -14.86 7.32 21.34
CA SER A 35 -14.67 8.45 20.43
C SER A 35 -15.41 8.25 19.11
N TYR A 36 -15.37 7.04 18.55
CA TYR A 36 -16.02 6.72 17.29
C TYR A 36 -17.54 6.52 17.45
N THR A 37 -17.98 5.98 18.59
CA THR A 37 -19.40 5.85 18.94
C THR A 37 -20.10 7.21 18.89
N LYS A 38 -19.43 8.27 19.34
CA LYS A 38 -19.96 9.64 19.25
C LYS A 38 -20.17 10.09 17.81
N GLU A 39 -19.20 9.82 16.91
CA GLU A 39 -19.33 10.19 15.50
C GLU A 39 -20.51 9.43 14.81
N VAL A 40 -20.69 8.16 15.16
CA VAL A 40 -21.80 7.36 14.64
C VAL A 40 -23.15 7.85 15.19
N ASN A 41 -23.22 8.21 16.47
CA ASN A 41 -24.43 8.80 17.05
C ASN A 41 -24.78 10.13 16.38
N ASP A 42 -23.81 11.01 16.13
CA ASP A 42 -24.02 12.27 15.39
C ASP A 42 -24.69 12.02 14.01
N ILE A 43 -24.32 10.93 13.32
CA ILE A 43 -24.96 10.55 12.04
C ILE A 43 -26.41 10.12 12.28
N ILE A 44 -26.64 9.27 13.27
CA ILE A 44 -27.97 8.75 13.61
C ILE A 44 -28.90 9.89 14.02
N ASP A 45 -28.44 10.77 14.88
CA ASP A 45 -29.19 11.93 15.38
C ASP A 45 -29.54 12.89 14.24
N PHE A 46 -28.60 13.16 13.32
CA PHE A 46 -28.87 13.97 12.14
C PHE A 46 -29.95 13.33 11.23
N LEU A 47 -29.87 12.02 10.96
CA LEU A 47 -30.87 11.32 10.19
C LEU A 47 -32.26 11.35 10.88
N ALA A 48 -32.28 11.30 12.21
CA ALA A 48 -33.52 11.32 12.99
C ALA A 48 -34.26 12.67 12.89
N LEU A 49 -33.56 13.80 12.66
CA LEU A 49 -34.18 15.13 12.47
C LEU A 49 -35.24 15.13 11.37
N PHE A 50 -35.02 14.31 10.34
CA PHE A 50 -35.89 14.28 9.16
C PHE A 50 -37.11 13.34 9.31
N ASN A 51 -37.23 12.62 10.42
CA ASN A 51 -38.35 11.68 10.66
C ASN A 51 -38.78 10.88 9.40
N SER A 52 -37.82 10.34 8.68
CA SER A 52 -37.96 9.76 7.34
C SER A 52 -39.00 8.66 7.26
N LYS A 53 -39.29 7.95 8.36
CA LYS A 53 -40.31 6.92 8.43
C LYS A 53 -41.72 7.51 8.27
N ASN A 54 -42.04 8.57 9.01
CA ASN A 54 -43.32 9.25 8.95
C ASN A 54 -43.56 9.88 7.56
N TYR A 55 -42.54 10.55 7.02
CA TYR A 55 -42.63 11.14 5.68
C TYR A 55 -42.77 10.10 4.57
N GLU A 56 -42.16 8.91 4.70
CA GLU A 56 -42.36 7.83 3.75
C GLU A 56 -43.83 7.37 3.71
N GLU A 57 -44.47 7.23 4.88
CA GLU A 57 -45.91 6.88 4.96
C GLU A 57 -46.76 7.94 4.24
N LEU A 58 -46.49 9.23 4.49
CA LEU A 58 -47.19 10.32 3.81
C LEU A 58 -46.98 10.32 2.29
N ILE A 59 -45.76 10.01 1.84
CA ILE A 59 -45.44 9.92 0.40
C ILE A 59 -46.15 8.74 -0.23
N ARG A 60 -46.14 7.58 0.43
CA ARG A 60 -46.82 6.35 -0.06
C ARG A 60 -48.31 6.51 -0.18
N GLU A 61 -48.94 7.26 0.77
CA GLU A 61 -50.38 7.54 0.77
C GLU A 61 -50.77 8.77 -0.07
N TYR A 62 -49.88 9.35 -0.84
CA TYR A 62 -50.06 10.60 -1.60
C TYR A 62 -50.54 11.79 -0.73
N LYS A 63 -50.23 11.78 0.55
CA LYS A 63 -50.59 12.82 1.52
C LYS A 63 -49.48 13.84 1.79
N PHE A 64 -48.32 13.75 1.12
CA PHE A 64 -47.19 14.68 1.26
C PHE A 64 -47.55 16.03 0.68
N LYS A 65 -47.68 17.05 1.55
CA LYS A 65 -48.19 18.41 1.25
C LYS A 65 -47.10 19.45 1.19
N ASP A 66 -47.45 20.66 0.81
CA ASP A 66 -46.54 21.81 0.80
C ASP A 66 -46.09 22.24 2.18
N THR A 67 -46.93 22.04 3.20
CA THR A 67 -46.54 22.27 4.61
C THR A 67 -45.35 21.37 5.03
N ASP A 68 -45.30 20.15 4.52
CA ASP A 68 -44.23 19.20 4.77
C ASP A 68 -42.94 19.65 4.06
N VAL A 69 -43.09 20.19 2.83
CA VAL A 69 -41.94 20.77 2.09
C VAL A 69 -41.33 21.94 2.86
N ILE A 70 -42.19 22.86 3.38
CA ILE A 70 -41.74 24.00 4.16
C ILE A 70 -40.99 23.56 5.44
N SER A 71 -41.56 22.60 6.17
CA SER A 71 -40.96 22.05 7.37
C SER A 71 -39.57 21.45 7.10
N LEU A 72 -39.43 20.65 6.04
CA LEU A 72 -38.16 20.05 5.64
C LEU A 72 -37.13 21.11 5.19
N CYS A 73 -37.58 22.15 4.47
CA CYS A 73 -36.71 23.26 4.11
C CYS A 73 -36.21 24.03 5.34
N SER A 74 -37.04 24.21 6.37
CA SER A 74 -36.62 24.85 7.62
C SER A 74 -35.54 24.01 8.34
N ILE A 75 -35.72 22.69 8.46
CA ILE A 75 -34.72 21.80 9.04
C ILE A 75 -33.39 21.88 8.26
N LEU A 76 -33.43 21.87 6.93
CA LEU A 76 -32.24 21.99 6.10
C LEU A 76 -31.56 23.35 6.24
N ALA A 77 -32.33 24.44 6.37
CA ALA A 77 -31.81 25.79 6.57
C ALA A 77 -31.08 25.89 7.90
N GLU A 78 -31.67 25.37 8.99
CA GLU A 78 -31.05 25.30 10.30
C GLU A 78 -29.78 24.48 10.28
N ALA A 79 -29.83 23.25 9.69
CA ALA A 79 -28.68 22.38 9.57
C ALA A 79 -27.53 22.97 8.73
N LYS A 80 -27.84 23.89 7.80
CA LYS A 80 -26.84 24.66 7.05
C LYS A 80 -26.23 25.78 7.88
N LEU A 81 -27.03 26.47 8.69
CA LEU A 81 -26.60 27.57 9.54
C LEU A 81 -25.69 27.10 10.66
N ASP A 82 -26.04 26.01 11.34
CA ASP A 82 -25.27 25.41 12.43
C ASP A 82 -24.15 24.47 11.95
N LYS A 83 -24.02 24.28 10.63
CA LYS A 83 -23.04 23.40 9.98
C LYS A 83 -23.20 21.91 10.30
N SER A 84 -24.31 21.46 10.90
CA SER A 84 -24.54 20.05 11.22
C SER A 84 -24.61 19.16 9.95
N ILE A 85 -25.09 19.69 8.83
CA ILE A 85 -25.07 19.00 7.55
C ILE A 85 -23.64 18.71 7.04
N ILE A 86 -22.69 19.61 7.26
CA ILE A 86 -21.28 19.40 6.87
C ILE A 86 -20.71 18.29 7.74
N LYS A 87 -20.90 18.39 9.05
CA LYS A 87 -20.45 17.39 10.03
C LYS A 87 -21.04 16.01 9.70
N PHE A 88 -22.32 15.94 9.33
CA PHE A 88 -22.97 14.70 8.90
C PHE A 88 -22.24 14.04 7.74
N TRP A 89 -21.96 14.79 6.67
CA TRP A 89 -21.28 14.25 5.49
C TRP A 89 -19.84 13.84 5.79
N ASP A 90 -19.11 14.58 6.61
CA ASP A 90 -17.75 14.24 7.03
C ASP A 90 -17.74 12.92 7.84
N ASN A 91 -18.63 12.80 8.82
CA ASN A 91 -18.75 11.60 9.64
C ASN A 91 -19.21 10.39 8.80
N LEU A 92 -20.17 10.59 7.89
CA LEU A 92 -20.66 9.53 7.00
C LEU A 92 -19.56 9.05 6.05
N SER A 93 -18.79 9.96 5.46
CA SER A 93 -17.67 9.62 4.58
C SER A 93 -16.59 8.83 5.34
N ARG A 94 -16.31 9.20 6.57
CA ARG A 94 -15.38 8.47 7.45
C ARG A 94 -15.91 7.09 7.80
N PHE A 95 -17.21 6.98 8.10
CA PHE A 95 -17.86 5.69 8.36
C PHE A 95 -17.76 4.76 7.15
N GLU A 96 -18.04 5.26 5.94
CA GLU A 96 -17.93 4.47 4.70
C GLU A 96 -16.47 4.04 4.42
N ALA A 97 -15.50 4.89 4.69
CA ALA A 97 -14.07 4.56 4.58
C ALA A 97 -13.69 3.41 5.52
N PHE A 98 -14.04 3.50 6.81
CA PHE A 98 -13.76 2.43 7.77
C PHE A 98 -14.51 1.14 7.45
N LEU A 99 -15.74 1.22 6.98
CA LEU A 99 -16.49 0.05 6.53
C LEU A 99 -15.82 -0.63 5.34
N SER A 100 -15.31 0.15 4.38
CA SER A 100 -14.59 -0.36 3.21
C SER A 100 -13.26 -1.01 3.60
N ILE A 101 -12.49 -0.40 4.51
CA ILE A 101 -11.25 -0.96 5.07
C ILE A 101 -11.56 -2.28 5.81
N SER A 102 -12.60 -2.30 6.66
CA SER A 102 -12.99 -3.52 7.39
C SER A 102 -13.36 -4.67 6.45
N LYS A 103 -14.08 -4.38 5.37
CA LYS A 103 -14.39 -5.38 4.33
C LYS A 103 -13.13 -5.86 3.61
N ALA A 104 -12.18 -4.97 3.32
CA ALA A 104 -10.91 -5.33 2.72
C ALA A 104 -10.07 -6.22 3.64
N ILE A 105 -9.98 -5.89 4.93
CA ILE A 105 -9.31 -6.71 5.95
C ILE A 105 -9.85 -8.13 5.95
N THR A 106 -11.18 -8.29 5.97
CA THR A 106 -11.82 -9.61 5.95
C THR A 106 -11.60 -10.32 4.60
N LYS A 107 -11.80 -9.63 3.47
CA LYS A 107 -11.70 -10.21 2.13
C LYS A 107 -10.28 -10.71 1.81
N TYR A 108 -9.28 -9.94 2.18
CA TYR A 108 -7.87 -10.21 1.88
C TYR A 108 -7.12 -10.84 3.06
N ASN A 109 -7.80 -11.12 4.17
CA ASN A 109 -7.20 -11.68 5.39
C ASN A 109 -5.97 -10.87 5.84
N LEU A 110 -6.16 -9.54 5.96
CA LEU A 110 -5.11 -8.62 6.38
C LEU A 110 -4.94 -8.66 7.90
N SER A 111 -3.72 -8.48 8.39
CA SER A 111 -3.40 -8.38 9.81
C SER A 111 -2.87 -6.99 10.16
N PHE A 112 -3.01 -6.55 11.41
CA PHE A 112 -2.39 -5.31 11.87
C PHE A 112 -0.96 -5.59 12.33
N PRO A 113 0.05 -4.83 11.85
CA PRO A 113 1.42 -5.00 12.27
C PRO A 113 1.68 -4.40 13.65
N GLU A 114 2.72 -4.86 14.32
CA GLU A 114 3.26 -4.26 15.52
C GLU A 114 4.49 -3.42 15.19
N PHE A 115 4.60 -2.22 15.76
CA PHE A 115 5.79 -1.39 15.63
C PHE A 115 6.83 -1.76 16.68
N ILE A 116 8.05 -2.03 16.24
CA ILE A 116 9.20 -2.41 17.06
C ILE A 116 10.35 -1.44 16.85
N GLU A 117 11.37 -1.49 17.70
CA GLU A 117 12.51 -0.57 17.58
C GLU A 117 13.43 -0.91 16.40
N LYS A 118 13.62 -2.21 16.11
CA LYS A 118 14.61 -2.66 15.12
C LYS A 118 14.23 -3.99 14.48
N GLY A 119 14.65 -4.17 13.23
CA GLY A 119 14.41 -5.39 12.45
C GLY A 119 13.07 -5.39 11.75
N ILE A 120 12.82 -6.42 10.96
CA ILE A 120 11.57 -6.65 10.25
C ILE A 120 11.24 -8.14 10.33
N GLU A 121 10.00 -8.47 10.62
CA GLU A 121 9.46 -9.82 10.48
C GLU A 121 8.10 -9.76 9.77
N LEU A 122 7.96 -10.44 8.65
CA LEU A 122 6.72 -10.60 7.91
C LEU A 122 6.49 -12.10 7.67
N LYS A 123 5.33 -12.61 8.08
CA LYS A 123 4.95 -14.01 7.87
C LYS A 123 3.83 -14.13 6.86
N ALA A 124 4.00 -15.07 5.93
CA ALA A 124 3.03 -15.39 4.88
C ALA A 124 2.56 -14.14 4.11
N PHE A 125 3.44 -13.15 3.92
CA PHE A 125 3.09 -11.93 3.20
C PHE A 125 3.05 -12.16 1.69
N TYR A 126 2.25 -11.34 1.01
CA TYR A 126 1.96 -11.50 -0.41
C TYR A 126 1.57 -10.19 -1.08
N HIS A 127 1.52 -10.18 -2.41
CA HIS A 127 1.03 -9.04 -3.18
C HIS A 127 -0.48 -9.20 -3.46
N PRO A 128 -1.36 -8.32 -2.94
CA PRO A 128 -2.81 -8.52 -2.97
C PRO A 128 -3.45 -8.39 -4.36
N LEU A 129 -2.72 -7.89 -5.35
CA LEU A 129 -3.20 -7.83 -6.75
C LEU A 129 -2.94 -9.12 -7.55
N LEU A 130 -2.24 -10.09 -6.98
CA LEU A 130 -2.04 -11.39 -7.62
C LEU A 130 -3.19 -12.32 -7.25
N GLU A 131 -3.76 -13.02 -8.23
CA GLU A 131 -4.86 -13.96 -8.00
C GLU A 131 -4.43 -15.18 -7.17
N GLN A 132 -3.23 -15.69 -7.42
CA GLN A 132 -2.63 -16.82 -6.71
C GLN A 132 -1.21 -16.46 -6.24
N PRO A 133 -1.08 -15.61 -5.21
CA PRO A 133 0.21 -15.16 -4.73
C PRO A 133 0.97 -16.28 -4.02
N ILE A 134 2.26 -16.40 -4.30
CA ILE A 134 3.15 -17.20 -3.48
C ILE A 134 3.50 -16.41 -2.22
N LYS A 135 3.00 -16.87 -1.07
CA LYS A 135 3.29 -16.25 0.23
C LYS A 135 4.74 -16.48 0.61
N ASN A 136 5.38 -15.47 1.18
CA ASN A 136 6.75 -15.54 1.68
C ASN A 136 6.81 -15.22 3.17
N ASP A 137 7.83 -15.77 3.84
CA ASP A 137 8.25 -15.38 5.17
C ASP A 137 9.57 -14.62 5.04
N PHE A 138 9.70 -13.53 5.79
CA PHE A 138 10.94 -12.75 5.80
C PHE A 138 11.21 -12.22 7.20
N LYS A 139 12.40 -12.48 7.71
CA LYS A 139 12.85 -11.98 9.01
C LYS A 139 14.30 -11.56 8.93
N GLU A 140 14.56 -10.29 9.28
CA GLU A 140 15.92 -9.73 9.22
C GLU A 140 16.11 -8.63 10.27
N SER A 141 17.32 -8.58 10.83
CA SER A 141 17.76 -7.55 11.78
C SER A 141 18.74 -6.54 11.17
N SER A 142 19.30 -6.87 10.01
CA SER A 142 20.19 -5.98 9.24
C SER A 142 19.39 -4.80 8.68
N ASN A 143 20.04 -3.67 8.51
CA ASN A 143 19.38 -2.48 8.00
C ASN A 143 19.55 -2.26 6.48
N VAL A 144 20.42 -3.03 5.82
CA VAL A 144 20.52 -3.08 4.36
C VAL A 144 20.30 -4.51 3.89
N ILE A 145 19.32 -4.70 3.06
CA ILE A 145 18.99 -5.98 2.44
C ILE A 145 19.31 -5.90 0.94
N VAL A 146 20.27 -6.70 0.51
CA VAL A 146 20.63 -6.82 -0.90
C VAL A 146 19.90 -8.01 -1.50
N LEU A 147 19.07 -7.77 -2.50
CA LEU A 147 18.26 -8.79 -3.17
C LEU A 147 18.81 -9.06 -4.56
N ASN A 148 19.28 -10.27 -4.77
CA ASN A 148 19.75 -10.73 -6.07
C ASN A 148 18.77 -11.76 -6.66
N GLY A 149 19.02 -12.14 -7.89
CA GLY A 149 18.25 -13.16 -8.61
C GLY A 149 18.04 -12.79 -10.06
N ALA A 150 17.67 -13.78 -10.83
CA ALA A 150 17.46 -13.61 -12.26
C ALA A 150 16.31 -12.64 -12.58
N ASN A 151 16.28 -12.11 -13.79
CA ASN A 151 15.11 -11.41 -14.31
C ASN A 151 13.93 -12.38 -14.33
N MET A 152 12.73 -11.85 -14.16
CA MET A 152 11.48 -12.62 -14.04
C MET A 152 11.34 -13.50 -12.79
N SER A 153 12.34 -13.56 -11.89
CA SER A 153 12.25 -14.36 -10.66
C SER A 153 11.25 -13.81 -9.64
N GLY A 154 10.82 -12.55 -9.76
CA GLY A 154 9.88 -11.92 -8.85
C GLY A 154 10.50 -10.93 -7.86
N LYS A 155 11.77 -10.48 -8.05
CA LYS A 155 12.43 -9.48 -7.20
C LYS A 155 11.58 -8.23 -6.97
N SER A 156 11.15 -7.57 -8.05
CA SER A 156 10.34 -6.35 -7.96
C SER A 156 8.98 -6.61 -7.31
N THR A 157 8.39 -7.79 -7.50
CA THR A 157 7.13 -8.19 -6.83
C THR A 157 7.33 -8.35 -5.32
N PHE A 158 8.44 -8.99 -4.91
CA PHE A 158 8.81 -9.11 -3.50
C PHE A 158 9.01 -7.72 -2.87
N LEU A 159 9.80 -6.84 -3.50
CA LEU A 159 10.04 -5.48 -3.03
C LEU A 159 8.73 -4.67 -2.91
N LYS A 160 7.86 -4.76 -3.91
CA LYS A 160 6.52 -4.13 -3.87
C LYS A 160 5.67 -4.66 -2.72
N SER A 161 5.72 -5.98 -2.47
CA SER A 161 4.95 -6.60 -1.38
C SER A 161 5.43 -6.13 -0.01
N VAL A 162 6.75 -6.10 0.22
CA VAL A 162 7.34 -5.57 1.46
C VAL A 162 7.01 -4.09 1.62
N GLY A 163 7.22 -3.28 0.57
CA GLY A 163 6.91 -1.86 0.58
C GLY A 163 5.45 -1.58 0.90
N LEU A 164 4.54 -2.37 0.32
CA LEU A 164 3.10 -2.27 0.57
C LEU A 164 2.74 -2.62 2.02
N CYS A 165 3.31 -3.70 2.58
CA CYS A 165 3.10 -4.06 3.99
C CYS A 165 3.50 -2.91 4.92
N ILE A 166 4.70 -2.37 4.74
CA ILE A 166 5.20 -1.28 5.58
C ILE A 166 4.33 -0.02 5.40
N TYR A 167 4.03 0.36 4.16
CA TYR A 167 3.22 1.55 3.86
C TYR A 167 1.81 1.48 4.46
N LEU A 168 1.09 0.36 4.25
CA LEU A 168 -0.26 0.17 4.80
C LEU A 168 -0.25 0.17 6.33
N GLY A 169 0.76 -0.47 6.96
CA GLY A 169 0.91 -0.45 8.41
C GLY A 169 1.04 0.97 8.97
N HIS A 170 1.82 1.84 8.31
CA HIS A 170 1.96 3.26 8.72
C HIS A 170 0.69 4.08 8.52
N LEU A 171 -0.19 3.68 7.61
CA LEU A 171 -1.52 4.28 7.46
C LEU A 171 -2.52 3.76 8.51
N GLY A 172 -2.13 2.83 9.40
CA GLY A 172 -3.04 2.20 10.35
C GLY A 172 -4.01 1.23 9.69
N ILE A 173 -3.69 0.73 8.50
CA ILE A 173 -4.48 -0.24 7.74
C ILE A 173 -3.83 -1.63 7.88
N GLY A 174 -4.65 -2.67 7.85
CA GLY A 174 -4.14 -4.04 7.85
C GLY A 174 -3.23 -4.33 6.65
N ILE A 175 -2.17 -5.08 6.88
CA ILE A 175 -1.18 -5.47 5.88
C ILE A 175 -1.47 -6.85 5.27
N PRO A 176 -1.10 -7.12 4.00
CA PRO A 176 -1.28 -8.42 3.36
C PRO A 176 -0.24 -9.45 3.87
N ALA A 177 -0.34 -9.81 5.13
CA ALA A 177 0.47 -10.80 5.84
C ALA A 177 -0.34 -11.44 6.96
N GLU A 178 0.05 -12.63 7.42
CA GLU A 178 -0.54 -13.26 8.60
C GLU A 178 -0.02 -12.61 9.90
N TYR A 179 1.22 -12.12 9.87
CA TYR A 179 1.85 -11.41 10.98
C TYR A 179 2.90 -10.45 10.42
N GLY A 180 3.10 -9.30 11.09
CA GLY A 180 4.15 -8.36 10.71
C GLY A 180 4.64 -7.50 11.86
N THR A 181 5.96 -7.31 11.94
CA THR A 181 6.60 -6.34 12.82
C THR A 181 7.70 -5.59 12.08
N PHE A 182 7.78 -4.29 12.28
CA PHE A 182 8.82 -3.43 11.70
C PHE A 182 8.89 -2.08 12.44
N PRO A 183 9.98 -1.32 12.30
CA PRO A 183 10.09 0.00 12.91
C PRO A 183 9.11 1.01 12.33
N PHE A 184 8.84 2.06 13.09
CA PHE A 184 8.13 3.22 12.57
C PHE A 184 9.10 4.12 11.80
N PHE A 185 8.80 4.36 10.52
CA PHE A 185 9.60 5.21 9.64
C PHE A 185 8.94 6.57 9.41
N ASN A 186 9.73 7.62 9.41
CA ASN A 186 9.25 8.99 9.19
C ASN A 186 9.34 9.40 7.71
N MET A 187 10.11 8.65 6.90
CA MET A 187 10.30 8.91 5.48
C MET A 187 10.26 7.62 4.68
N PHE A 188 9.51 7.66 3.59
CA PHE A 188 9.39 6.58 2.61
C PHE A 188 9.94 7.01 1.27
N SER A 189 10.72 6.15 0.64
CA SER A 189 11.26 6.39 -0.69
C SER A 189 11.30 5.08 -1.47
N ILE A 190 10.37 4.92 -2.41
CA ILE A 190 10.20 3.68 -3.17
C ILE A 190 10.52 3.95 -4.62
N GLY A 191 11.70 3.52 -5.06
CA GLY A 191 12.19 3.61 -6.43
C GLY A 191 12.07 2.25 -7.12
N ILE A 192 10.91 1.98 -7.74
CA ILE A 192 10.66 0.77 -8.52
C ILE A 192 10.14 1.19 -9.89
N ASN A 193 10.71 0.64 -10.97
CA ASN A 193 10.36 0.98 -12.36
C ASN A 193 10.54 2.48 -12.65
N HIS A 194 11.75 3.00 -12.53
CA HIS A 194 12.05 4.35 -12.96
C HIS A 194 11.97 4.44 -14.49
N ASN A 195 11.11 5.33 -14.98
CA ASN A 195 11.10 5.74 -16.39
C ASN A 195 11.98 6.99 -16.54
N ASP A 196 12.43 7.26 -17.77
CA ASP A 196 13.09 8.54 -18.07
C ASP A 196 12.15 9.70 -17.73
N ASP A 197 12.66 10.69 -17.03
CA ASP A 197 11.95 11.91 -16.74
C ASP A 197 12.10 12.88 -17.95
N LEU A 198 11.31 12.60 -18.97
CA LEU A 198 11.32 13.38 -20.22
C LEU A 198 10.96 14.85 -20.01
N LEU A 199 10.19 15.16 -18.97
CA LEU A 199 9.77 16.54 -18.68
C LEU A 199 10.92 17.39 -18.16
N ASN A 200 11.81 16.82 -17.36
CA ASN A 200 12.97 17.51 -16.79
C ASN A 200 14.28 17.21 -17.54
N GLY A 201 14.24 16.39 -18.59
CA GLY A 201 15.40 16.05 -19.40
C GLY A 201 16.46 15.22 -18.66
N TYR A 202 16.08 14.51 -17.60
CA TYR A 202 17.00 13.64 -16.88
C TYR A 202 16.95 12.22 -17.40
N SER A 203 18.14 11.64 -17.63
CA SER A 203 18.26 10.21 -17.87
C SER A 203 17.86 9.41 -16.62
N HIS A 204 17.45 8.16 -16.82
CA HIS A 204 17.16 7.20 -15.77
C HIS A 204 18.22 7.22 -14.65
N PHE A 205 19.50 7.14 -15.01
CA PHE A 205 20.63 7.17 -14.08
C PHE A 205 20.68 8.44 -13.20
N MET A 206 20.45 9.63 -13.79
CA MET A 206 20.43 10.88 -13.01
C MET A 206 19.25 10.94 -12.04
N THR A 207 18.12 10.36 -12.39
CA THR A 207 16.95 10.24 -11.52
C THR A 207 17.26 9.34 -10.32
N GLU A 208 17.92 8.20 -10.53
CA GLU A 208 18.39 7.32 -9.46
C GLU A 208 19.36 8.03 -8.49
N ILE A 209 20.34 8.77 -9.03
CA ILE A 209 21.29 9.54 -8.20
C ILE A 209 20.56 10.59 -7.34
N LYS A 210 19.58 11.31 -7.91
CA LYS A 210 18.80 12.30 -7.15
C LYS A 210 17.95 11.66 -6.07
N HIS A 211 17.36 10.52 -6.38
CA HIS A 211 16.57 9.73 -5.45
C HIS A 211 17.45 9.27 -4.27
N LEU A 212 18.60 8.63 -4.55
CA LEU A 212 19.57 8.23 -3.52
C LEU A 212 20.04 9.42 -2.70
N LYS A 213 20.40 10.55 -3.33
CA LYS A 213 20.83 11.78 -2.64
C LYS A 213 19.78 12.27 -1.65
N SER A 214 18.49 12.24 -2.02
CA SER A 214 17.40 12.63 -1.14
C SER A 214 17.33 11.73 0.10
N VAL A 215 17.38 10.40 -0.10
CA VAL A 215 17.35 9.42 1.00
C VAL A 215 18.54 9.60 1.94
N VAL A 216 19.77 9.67 1.40
CA VAL A 216 21.00 9.84 2.19
C VAL A 216 20.95 11.14 2.99
N LYS A 217 20.48 12.25 2.40
CA LYS A 217 20.33 13.53 3.10
C LYS A 217 19.40 13.45 4.30
N GLN A 218 18.26 12.76 4.17
CA GLN A 218 17.30 12.56 5.25
C GLN A 218 17.89 11.64 6.35
N ALA A 219 18.44 10.50 5.95
CA ALA A 219 19.04 9.54 6.88
C ALA A 219 20.23 10.13 7.66
N SER A 220 21.09 10.92 6.99
CA SER A 220 22.20 11.63 7.66
C SER A 220 21.75 12.72 8.62
N GLY A 221 20.54 13.27 8.41
CA GLY A 221 19.89 14.17 9.33
C GLY A 221 19.21 13.50 10.54
N GLY A 222 19.34 12.16 10.67
CA GLY A 222 18.74 11.39 11.78
C GLY A 222 17.31 10.94 11.54
N THR A 223 16.74 11.16 10.34
CA THR A 223 15.40 10.68 9.99
C THR A 223 15.41 9.16 9.81
N HIS A 224 14.43 8.46 10.41
CA HIS A 224 14.23 7.04 10.19
C HIS A 224 13.61 6.82 8.81
N CYS A 225 14.40 6.31 7.88
CA CYS A 225 14.02 6.14 6.49
C CYS A 225 13.72 4.68 6.17
N PHE A 226 12.68 4.46 5.37
CA PHE A 226 12.47 3.22 4.63
C PHE A 226 12.66 3.51 3.14
N ALA A 227 13.60 2.82 2.49
CA ALA A 227 13.78 3.01 1.06
C ALA A 227 13.98 1.69 0.30
N ILE A 228 13.44 1.65 -0.92
CA ILE A 228 13.60 0.57 -1.89
C ILE A 228 14.26 1.12 -3.13
N PHE A 229 15.33 0.47 -3.59
CA PHE A 229 16.03 0.74 -4.84
C PHE A 229 16.00 -0.54 -5.70
N ASP A 230 15.25 -0.52 -6.79
CA ASP A 230 15.14 -1.66 -7.70
C ASP A 230 16.12 -1.49 -8.88
N GLU A 231 17.05 -2.43 -9.03
CA GLU A 231 18.12 -2.44 -10.05
C GLU A 231 19.00 -1.17 -10.03
N LEU A 232 19.47 -0.78 -8.85
CA LEU A 232 20.22 0.45 -8.62
C LEU A 232 21.45 0.53 -9.55
N PHE A 233 21.57 1.67 -10.26
CA PHE A 233 22.63 2.00 -11.22
C PHE A 233 22.68 1.10 -12.47
N SER A 234 21.54 0.55 -12.88
CA SER A 234 21.46 -0.25 -14.11
C SER A 234 21.72 0.57 -15.39
N GLY A 235 21.64 1.89 -15.33
CA GLY A 235 21.81 2.81 -16.45
C GLY A 235 23.26 3.23 -16.76
N THR A 236 24.29 2.62 -16.14
CA THR A 236 25.72 2.90 -16.43
C THR A 236 26.49 1.65 -16.77
N ASN A 237 27.81 1.76 -17.06
CA ASN A 237 28.65 0.59 -17.32
C ASN A 237 28.83 -0.27 -16.05
N VAL A 238 29.14 -1.55 -16.23
CA VAL A 238 29.17 -2.55 -15.16
C VAL A 238 30.18 -2.23 -14.06
N GLU A 239 31.36 -1.70 -14.43
CA GLU A 239 32.39 -1.38 -13.45
C GLU A 239 32.01 -0.19 -12.57
N ASP A 240 31.47 0.89 -13.17
CA ASP A 240 30.97 2.03 -12.44
C ASP A 240 29.78 1.63 -11.56
N ALA A 241 28.83 0.87 -12.09
CA ALA A 241 27.68 0.37 -11.34
C ALA A 241 28.12 -0.42 -10.10
N LYS A 242 29.12 -1.31 -10.24
CA LYS A 242 29.70 -2.08 -9.13
C LYS A 242 30.32 -1.16 -8.07
N ALA A 243 31.15 -0.19 -8.48
CA ALA A 243 31.81 0.74 -7.55
C ALA A 243 30.77 1.60 -6.80
N LEU A 244 29.78 2.14 -7.52
CA LEU A 244 28.70 2.95 -6.95
C LEU A 244 27.79 2.14 -6.02
N CYS A 245 27.37 0.93 -6.41
CA CYS A 245 26.61 0.04 -5.55
C CYS A 245 27.36 -0.32 -4.27
N THR A 246 28.65 -0.68 -4.36
CA THR A 246 29.49 -1.00 -3.20
C THR A 246 29.54 0.17 -2.23
N THR A 247 29.84 1.37 -2.74
CA THR A 247 29.88 2.59 -1.92
C THR A 247 28.52 2.90 -1.28
N THR A 248 27.43 2.76 -2.05
CA THR A 248 26.07 3.03 -1.56
C THR A 248 25.64 2.04 -0.48
N ILE A 249 25.80 0.74 -0.70
CA ILE A 249 25.43 -0.31 0.25
C ILE A 249 26.20 -0.12 1.57
N THR A 250 27.52 0.09 1.48
CA THR A 250 28.37 0.33 2.65
C THR A 250 28.00 1.64 3.36
N GLY A 251 27.73 2.70 2.61
CA GLY A 251 27.33 3.99 3.17
C GLY A 251 25.97 3.92 3.88
N LEU A 252 24.97 3.29 3.26
CA LEU A 252 23.64 3.14 3.84
C LEU A 252 23.64 2.27 5.10
N SER A 253 24.55 1.30 5.21
CA SER A 253 24.64 0.42 6.38
C SER A 253 25.00 1.15 7.69
N GLN A 254 25.49 2.39 7.61
CA GLN A 254 25.79 3.23 8.76
C GLN A 254 24.52 3.81 9.42
N PHE A 255 23.39 3.91 8.70
CA PHE A 255 22.13 4.49 9.17
C PHE A 255 21.26 3.43 9.86
N LYS A 256 21.65 2.99 11.06
CA LYS A 256 21.09 1.83 11.80
C LYS A 256 19.60 1.91 12.12
N ASN A 257 19.02 3.12 12.13
CA ASN A 257 17.59 3.35 12.41
C ASN A 257 16.75 3.40 11.11
N SER A 258 17.35 3.13 9.98
CA SER A 258 16.71 3.09 8.67
C SER A 258 16.76 1.68 8.08
N LEU A 259 15.90 1.39 7.13
CA LEU A 259 15.82 0.09 6.48
C LEU A 259 15.84 0.27 4.96
N PHE A 260 16.78 -0.39 4.31
CA PHE A 260 17.03 -0.24 2.88
C PHE A 260 16.97 -1.59 2.17
N PHE A 261 16.20 -1.66 1.10
CA PHE A 261 16.18 -2.79 0.19
C PHE A 261 16.80 -2.36 -1.14
N ILE A 262 17.73 -3.13 -1.64
CA ILE A 262 18.45 -2.86 -2.89
C ILE A 262 18.43 -4.12 -3.75
N SER A 263 17.79 -4.09 -4.91
CA SER A 263 17.94 -5.19 -5.86
C SER A 263 19.10 -4.92 -6.83
N THR A 264 19.77 -5.99 -7.25
CA THR A 264 20.92 -5.90 -8.16
C THR A 264 21.12 -7.20 -8.95
N HIS A 265 21.75 -7.07 -10.11
CA HIS A 265 22.26 -8.19 -10.91
C HIS A 265 23.79 -8.37 -10.84
N ILE A 266 24.47 -7.48 -10.09
CA ILE A 266 25.94 -7.44 -10.01
C ILE A 266 26.42 -8.54 -9.08
N GLN A 267 27.00 -9.61 -9.60
CA GLN A 267 27.40 -10.81 -8.87
C GLN A 267 28.54 -10.54 -7.85
N GLU A 268 29.38 -9.61 -8.16
CA GLU A 268 30.55 -9.28 -7.32
C GLU A 268 30.20 -8.64 -5.98
N LEU A 269 28.99 -8.11 -5.85
CA LEU A 269 28.49 -7.56 -4.58
C LEU A 269 28.28 -8.64 -3.51
N LYS A 270 28.27 -9.91 -3.88
CA LYS A 270 28.31 -11.07 -2.97
C LYS A 270 29.43 -10.99 -1.91
N ALA A 271 30.52 -10.34 -2.26
CA ALA A 271 31.69 -10.21 -1.37
C ALA A 271 31.50 -9.17 -0.25
N ILE A 272 30.44 -8.37 -0.29
CA ILE A 272 30.16 -7.38 0.75
C ILE A 272 29.54 -8.09 1.95
N ASN A 273 30.32 -8.26 3.01
CA ASN A 273 29.89 -8.86 4.26
C ASN A 273 29.96 -7.86 5.42
N SER A 274 28.87 -7.71 6.15
CA SER A 274 28.79 -6.93 7.38
C SER A 274 27.61 -7.41 8.22
N ASN A 275 27.68 -7.28 9.53
CA ASN A 275 26.56 -7.57 10.42
C ASN A 275 25.32 -6.66 10.23
N THR A 276 25.43 -5.67 9.34
CA THR A 276 24.38 -4.72 9.01
C THR A 276 23.87 -4.88 7.58
N ILE A 277 24.43 -5.81 6.81
CA ILE A 277 24.09 -6.07 5.41
C ILE A 277 23.73 -7.55 5.29
N ALA A 278 22.54 -7.85 4.81
CA ALA A 278 22.08 -9.20 4.55
C ALA A 278 21.83 -9.43 3.06
N ASN A 279 22.26 -10.58 2.57
CA ASN A 279 22.11 -10.97 1.19
C ASN A 279 21.00 -12.00 1.05
N TYR A 280 20.08 -11.75 0.11
CA TYR A 280 18.97 -12.63 -0.20
C TYR A 280 18.82 -12.80 -1.71
N HIS A 281 18.16 -13.87 -2.12
CA HIS A 281 17.80 -14.08 -3.51
C HIS A 281 16.39 -14.65 -3.65
N ILE A 282 15.77 -14.42 -4.79
CA ILE A 282 14.54 -15.12 -5.17
C ILE A 282 14.94 -16.42 -5.84
N ASP A 283 14.46 -17.53 -5.26
CA ASP A 283 14.83 -18.87 -5.66
C ASP A 283 14.31 -19.22 -7.06
N CYS A 284 15.20 -19.78 -7.84
CA CYS A 284 14.94 -20.35 -9.15
C CYS A 284 15.75 -21.62 -9.30
N THR A 285 15.15 -22.65 -9.85
CA THR A 285 15.80 -23.93 -10.12
C THR A 285 15.78 -24.21 -11.61
N LEU A 286 16.75 -24.98 -12.09
CA LEU A 286 16.76 -25.50 -13.45
C LEU A 286 16.31 -26.96 -13.42
N ILE A 287 15.17 -27.25 -14.06
CA ILE A 287 14.67 -28.62 -14.24
C ILE A 287 14.78 -28.93 -15.76
N GLU A 288 15.57 -29.90 -16.13
CA GLU A 288 15.81 -30.27 -17.52
C GLU A 288 16.16 -29.06 -18.40
N ASN A 289 17.10 -28.24 -17.93
CA ASN A 289 17.49 -26.97 -18.57
C ASN A 289 16.35 -25.96 -18.77
N THR A 290 15.24 -26.10 -18.01
CA THR A 290 14.13 -25.14 -18.01
C THR A 290 14.11 -24.39 -16.68
N PRO A 291 14.17 -23.03 -16.68
CA PRO A 291 14.06 -22.26 -15.48
C PRO A 291 12.68 -22.44 -14.84
N THR A 292 12.66 -22.86 -13.57
CA THR A 292 11.44 -22.97 -12.77
C THR A 292 11.53 -21.97 -11.63
N PHE A 293 10.64 -21.00 -11.62
CA PHE A 293 10.59 -19.94 -10.63
C PHE A 293 9.72 -20.38 -9.46
N THR A 294 10.31 -20.45 -8.27
CA THR A 294 9.55 -20.78 -7.04
C THR A 294 8.93 -19.55 -6.41
N TYR A 295 9.40 -18.35 -6.76
CA TYR A 295 9.02 -17.05 -6.18
C TYR A 295 9.22 -16.99 -4.66
N LYS A 296 10.05 -17.86 -4.10
CA LYS A 296 10.40 -17.92 -2.68
C LYS A 296 11.71 -17.18 -2.43
N ILE A 297 11.72 -16.36 -1.36
CA ILE A 297 12.95 -15.73 -0.89
C ILE A 297 13.79 -16.75 -0.12
N LYS A 298 15.11 -16.71 -0.34
CA LYS A 298 16.12 -17.49 0.39
C LYS A 298 17.29 -16.61 0.76
N GLU A 299 17.90 -16.90 1.89
CA GLU A 299 19.15 -16.27 2.32
C GLU A 299 20.31 -16.64 1.39
N GLY A 300 21.25 -15.73 1.23
CA GLY A 300 22.42 -15.92 0.40
C GLY A 300 22.27 -15.37 -1.02
N TRP A 301 23.09 -15.89 -1.95
CA TRP A 301 23.24 -15.38 -3.31
C TRP A 301 22.92 -16.46 -4.35
N SER A 302 22.25 -16.08 -5.46
CA SER A 302 22.00 -16.98 -6.59
C SER A 302 23.01 -16.73 -7.69
N ASP A 303 23.68 -17.79 -8.13
CA ASP A 303 24.64 -17.77 -9.24
C ASP A 303 24.02 -18.21 -10.59
N ILE A 304 22.70 -18.44 -10.66
CA ILE A 304 22.01 -18.96 -11.84
C ILE A 304 21.91 -17.87 -12.95
N LYS A 305 22.47 -18.17 -14.11
CA LYS A 305 22.45 -17.31 -15.32
C LYS A 305 21.32 -17.72 -16.26
N ILE A 306 20.09 -17.27 -15.97
CA ILE A 306 18.88 -17.66 -16.74
C ILE A 306 18.91 -17.11 -18.17
N GLY A 307 19.48 -15.93 -18.42
CA GLY A 307 19.49 -15.32 -19.74
C GLY A 307 20.10 -16.22 -20.81
N GLN A 308 21.23 -16.85 -20.50
CA GLN A 308 21.89 -17.79 -21.42
C GLN A 308 21.03 -19.05 -21.68
N VAL A 309 20.45 -19.61 -20.62
CA VAL A 309 19.57 -20.79 -20.72
C VAL A 309 18.34 -20.50 -21.57
N LEU A 310 17.70 -19.34 -21.41
CA LEU A 310 16.57 -18.96 -22.27
C LEU A 310 17.00 -18.72 -23.71
N PHE A 311 18.14 -18.08 -23.96
CA PHE A 311 18.68 -17.84 -25.28
C PHE A 311 18.92 -19.18 -26.03
N GLU A 312 19.49 -20.16 -25.34
CA GLU A 312 19.71 -21.52 -25.88
C GLU A 312 18.40 -22.25 -26.14
N LYS A 313 17.44 -22.16 -25.21
CA LYS A 313 16.13 -22.81 -25.33
C LYS A 313 15.30 -22.29 -26.50
N GLU A 314 15.39 -20.99 -26.80
CA GLU A 314 14.75 -20.38 -27.97
C GLU A 314 15.46 -20.75 -29.30
N GLY A 315 16.50 -21.59 -29.24
CA GLY A 315 17.22 -22.08 -30.44
C GLY A 315 18.04 -20.98 -31.12
N LEU A 316 18.30 -19.86 -30.47
CA LEU A 316 18.99 -18.73 -31.08
C LEU A 316 20.44 -19.06 -31.48
N ASN A 317 21.11 -19.96 -30.75
CA ASN A 317 22.42 -20.45 -31.13
C ASN A 317 22.38 -21.12 -32.52
N THR A 318 21.35 -21.93 -32.79
CA THR A 318 21.17 -22.61 -34.08
C THR A 318 20.79 -21.64 -35.20
N LEU A 319 19.88 -20.69 -34.87
CA LEU A 319 19.44 -19.67 -35.84
C LEU A 319 20.56 -18.69 -36.22
N LEU A 320 21.42 -18.37 -35.29
CA LEU A 320 22.61 -17.51 -35.54
C LEU A 320 23.80 -18.27 -36.10
N LYS A 321 23.69 -19.58 -36.26
CA LYS A 321 24.78 -20.45 -36.78
C LYS A 321 26.08 -20.33 -35.97
N LEU A 322 25.96 -20.26 -34.64
CA LEU A 322 27.06 -20.21 -33.66
C LEU A 322 27.46 -21.62 -33.24
#